data_1116561d5a71ecd839f03d482e1bb757
#
_entry.id   1116561d5a71ecd839f03d482e1bb757
#
_cell.length_a   1.000
_cell.length_b   1.000
_cell.length_c   1.000
_cell.angle_alpha   90.00
_cell.angle_beta   90.00
_cell.angle_gamma   90.00
#
_symmetry.space_group_name_H-M   'P 1'
#
loop_
_entity.id
_entity.type
_entity.pdbx_description
1 polymer ?
#
loop_
_entity_poly.entity_id
_entity_poly.type
_entity_poly.pdbx_seq_one_letter_code
_entity_poly.pdbx_strand_id
1 'polypeptide(L)'
;NELNKIIKYFQYKDNQMLAYEKPHTINKNSDSYKAGEVIQELGACNNCHFYGKQKPKQAALTWAPNLALAKDRFRQDWLLEFFANPQDVMSGTKMPAPYIPTDEPQADVLANWGKSVANMNGDSTKLYQGLIDYIWGIKGQHDISKIVKKHLESEDYGFIIEDEEDDWGDDDW
;
A
#
# COMPACT_ATOMS: atom_id res chain seq x y z
N ASN A 1 3.29 -14.39 -30.09
CA ASN A 1 4.22 -14.34 -28.98
C ASN A 1 3.55 -14.99 -27.77
N GLU A 2 4.24 -15.93 -27.11
CA GLU A 2 3.71 -16.71 -25.97
C GLU A 2 3.32 -15.81 -24.78
N LEU A 3 4.10 -14.78 -24.52
CA LEU A 3 3.79 -13.80 -23.48
C LEU A 3 2.40 -13.17 -23.68
N ASN A 4 2.05 -12.81 -24.91
CA ASN A 4 0.72 -12.27 -25.20
C ASN A 4 -0.41 -13.28 -24.99
N LYS A 5 -0.14 -14.58 -25.17
CA LYS A 5 -1.12 -15.64 -24.87
C LYS A 5 -1.34 -15.76 -23.37
N ILE A 6 -0.27 -15.70 -22.58
CA ILE A 6 -0.31 -15.73 -21.12
C ILE A 6 -1.06 -14.51 -20.58
N ILE A 7 -0.75 -13.32 -21.05
CA ILE A 7 -1.44 -12.08 -20.65
C ILE A 7 -2.95 -12.19 -20.97
N LYS A 8 -3.31 -12.64 -22.19
CA LYS A 8 -4.70 -12.83 -22.58
C LYS A 8 -5.43 -13.89 -21.74
N TYR A 9 -4.70 -14.96 -21.35
CA TYR A 9 -5.25 -15.98 -20.47
C TYR A 9 -5.62 -15.42 -19.09
N PHE A 10 -4.73 -14.65 -18.47
CA PHE A 10 -5.01 -14.01 -17.19
C PHE A 10 -6.14 -12.98 -17.31
N GLN A 11 -6.12 -12.14 -18.34
CA GLN A 11 -7.21 -11.19 -18.59
C GLN A 11 -8.58 -11.88 -18.74
N TYR A 12 -8.61 -13.05 -19.43
CA TYR A 12 -9.82 -13.85 -19.57
C TYR A 12 -10.27 -14.48 -18.25
N LYS A 13 -9.30 -15.01 -17.45
CA LYS A 13 -9.61 -15.65 -16.17
C LYS A 13 -10.12 -14.68 -15.13
N ASP A 14 -9.57 -13.49 -15.09
CA ASP A 14 -10.00 -12.45 -14.15
C ASP A 14 -11.33 -11.81 -14.54
N ASN A 15 -11.90 -12.20 -15.71
CA ASN A 15 -13.12 -11.62 -16.25
C ASN A 15 -13.07 -10.08 -16.33
N GLN A 16 -11.88 -9.52 -16.28
CA GLN A 16 -11.61 -8.12 -16.14
C GLN A 16 -10.66 -7.65 -17.24
N MET A 17 -11.25 -7.31 -18.35
CA MET A 17 -10.66 -6.30 -19.24
C MET A 17 -10.85 -4.92 -18.58
N LEU A 18 -10.40 -4.77 -17.33
CA LEU A 18 -10.39 -3.45 -16.70
C LEU A 18 -9.40 -2.59 -17.46
N ALA A 19 -9.90 -1.55 -18.08
CA ALA A 19 -9.05 -0.52 -18.64
C ALA A 19 -8.07 -0.07 -17.55
N TYR A 20 -6.78 0.05 -17.89
CA TYR A 20 -5.79 0.62 -16.98
C TYR A 20 -6.25 2.03 -16.61
N GLU A 21 -6.68 2.20 -15.38
CA GLU A 21 -6.96 3.52 -14.85
C GLU A 21 -5.63 4.14 -14.43
N LYS A 22 -5.28 5.23 -15.11
CA LYS A 22 -4.10 5.99 -14.71
C LYS A 22 -4.31 6.52 -13.29
N PRO A 23 -3.38 6.24 -12.36
CA PRO A 23 -3.48 6.77 -11.02
C PRO A 23 -3.65 8.29 -11.04
N HIS A 24 -4.56 8.81 -10.25
CA HIS A 24 -4.73 10.26 -10.13
C HIS A 24 -3.49 10.91 -9.49
N THR A 25 -3.27 12.16 -9.81
CA THR A 25 -2.12 12.90 -9.27
C THR A 25 -2.35 13.20 -7.79
N ILE A 26 -1.42 12.78 -6.94
CA ILE A 26 -1.49 13.02 -5.50
C ILE A 26 -1.20 14.49 -5.19
N ASN A 27 -2.17 15.15 -4.55
CA ASN A 27 -2.00 16.48 -4.00
C ASN A 27 -1.86 16.43 -2.48
N LYS A 28 -0.64 16.54 -1.99
CA LYS A 28 -0.33 16.48 -0.54
C LYS A 28 -0.94 17.62 0.28
N ASN A 29 -1.41 18.68 -0.36
CA ASN A 29 -2.08 19.79 0.30
C ASN A 29 -3.61 19.61 0.38
N SER A 30 -4.16 18.60 -0.29
CA SER A 30 -5.60 18.32 -0.25
C SER A 30 -6.05 17.85 1.13
N ASP A 31 -7.32 18.11 1.45
CA ASP A 31 -7.94 17.57 2.67
C ASP A 31 -7.99 16.05 2.62
N SER A 32 -8.17 15.43 1.45
CA SER A 32 -8.12 13.99 1.25
C SER A 32 -6.80 13.40 1.73
N TYR A 33 -5.66 13.90 1.23
CA TYR A 33 -4.33 13.42 1.64
C TYR A 33 -4.09 13.59 3.15
N LYS A 34 -4.44 14.77 3.70
CA LYS A 34 -4.29 15.06 5.13
C LYS A 34 -5.22 14.21 6.00
N ALA A 35 -6.43 13.92 5.53
CA ALA A 35 -7.31 12.98 6.21
C ALA A 35 -6.70 11.57 6.25
N GLY A 36 -6.12 11.11 5.14
CA GLY A 36 -5.41 9.84 5.08
C GLY A 36 -4.21 9.77 6.02
N GLU A 37 -3.46 10.86 6.17
CA GLU A 37 -2.36 10.97 7.12
C GLU A 37 -2.84 10.79 8.57
N VAL A 38 -3.93 11.44 8.95
CA VAL A 38 -4.53 11.29 10.28
C VAL A 38 -5.07 9.88 10.50
N ILE A 39 -5.80 9.33 9.52
CA ILE A 39 -6.37 7.99 9.63
C ILE A 39 -5.28 6.93 9.81
N GLN A 40 -4.18 7.02 9.04
CA GLN A 40 -3.08 6.06 9.18
C GLN A 40 -2.36 6.19 10.54
N GLU A 41 -2.24 7.39 11.08
CA GLU A 41 -1.59 7.64 12.36
C GLU A 41 -2.45 7.09 13.52
N LEU A 42 -3.72 7.47 13.56
CA LEU A 42 -4.65 7.03 14.61
C LEU A 42 -5.03 5.55 14.46
N GLY A 43 -5.11 5.04 13.22
CA GLY A 43 -5.29 3.62 12.93
C GLY A 43 -4.07 2.76 13.24
N ALA A 44 -2.95 3.41 13.64
CA ALA A 44 -1.72 2.74 14.04
C ALA A 44 -1.18 1.73 13.01
N CYS A 45 -1.34 2.04 11.73
CA CYS A 45 -0.88 1.17 10.62
C CYS A 45 0.61 0.86 10.70
N ASN A 46 1.41 1.81 11.26
CA ASN A 46 2.84 1.66 11.49
C ASN A 46 3.19 0.67 12.62
N ASN A 47 2.21 0.10 13.31
CA ASN A 47 2.47 -1.00 14.23
C ASN A 47 2.91 -2.26 13.47
N CYS A 48 2.35 -2.48 12.27
CA CYS A 48 2.58 -3.68 11.46
C CYS A 48 3.28 -3.38 10.13
N HIS A 49 3.04 -2.21 9.53
CA HIS A 49 3.54 -1.87 8.20
C HIS A 49 4.84 -1.07 8.23
N PHE A 50 5.71 -1.39 7.28
CA PHE A 50 6.87 -0.56 6.96
C PHE A 50 6.44 0.69 6.17
N TYR A 51 7.15 1.79 6.38
CA TYR A 51 7.03 3.04 5.64
C TYR A 51 8.38 3.38 5.00
N GLY A 52 8.65 2.82 3.83
CA GLY A 52 9.97 2.92 3.23
C GLY A 52 11.02 2.23 4.12
N LYS A 53 11.96 3.00 4.67
CA LYS A 53 12.99 2.49 5.60
C LYS A 53 12.54 2.44 7.07
N GLN A 54 11.40 3.03 7.39
CA GLN A 54 10.88 3.03 8.76
C GLN A 54 10.27 1.66 9.09
N LYS A 55 10.78 1.04 10.13
CA LYS A 55 10.31 -0.27 10.62
C LYS A 55 8.99 -0.15 11.39
N PRO A 56 8.19 -1.23 11.40
CA PRO A 56 7.03 -1.34 12.27
C PRO A 56 7.39 -1.22 13.74
N LYS A 57 6.44 -0.72 14.53
CA LYS A 57 6.64 -0.56 15.99
C LYS A 57 6.48 -1.88 16.76
N GLN A 58 5.75 -2.85 16.23
CA GLN A 58 5.53 -4.15 16.87
C GLN A 58 6.58 -5.19 16.45
N ALA A 59 6.53 -6.36 17.13
CA ALA A 59 7.46 -7.45 16.89
C ALA A 59 7.35 -8.02 15.46
N ALA A 60 8.45 -8.59 14.97
CA ALA A 60 8.58 -9.10 13.60
C ALA A 60 7.49 -10.11 13.18
N LEU A 61 6.94 -10.87 14.13
CA LEU A 61 5.84 -11.82 13.86
C LEU A 61 4.57 -11.16 13.32
N THR A 62 4.39 -9.86 13.57
CA THR A 62 3.22 -9.08 13.12
C THR A 62 3.52 -8.21 11.91
N TRP A 63 4.72 -8.24 11.37
CA TRP A 63 5.10 -7.39 10.26
C TRP A 63 4.30 -7.67 9.00
N ALA A 64 3.92 -6.59 8.35
CA ALA A 64 3.12 -6.55 7.14
C ALA A 64 3.90 -5.84 6.02
N PRO A 65 3.45 -5.95 4.76
CA PRO A 65 4.16 -5.38 3.62
C PRO A 65 4.48 -3.89 3.76
N ASN A 66 5.58 -3.47 3.14
CA ASN A 66 5.99 -2.08 3.07
C ASN A 66 5.02 -1.26 2.21
N LEU A 67 4.38 -0.26 2.81
CA LEU A 67 3.38 0.58 2.14
C LEU A 67 3.98 1.47 1.03
N ALA A 68 5.28 1.74 1.07
CA ALA A 68 5.94 2.44 -0.03
C ALA A 68 5.88 1.69 -1.37
N LEU A 69 5.59 0.39 -1.33
CA LEU A 69 5.46 -0.47 -2.52
C LEU A 69 4.03 -0.56 -3.05
N ALA A 70 3.05 -0.02 -2.32
CA ALA A 70 1.64 -0.18 -2.66
C ALA A 70 1.33 0.33 -4.08
N LYS A 71 1.86 1.50 -4.43
CA LYS A 71 1.67 2.13 -5.75
C LYS A 71 2.21 1.30 -6.93
N ASP A 72 3.19 0.43 -6.68
CA ASP A 72 3.82 -0.39 -7.71
C ASP A 72 3.19 -1.79 -7.80
N ARG A 73 2.36 -2.17 -6.83
CA ARG A 73 1.83 -3.53 -6.69
C ARG A 73 0.32 -3.64 -6.71
N PHE A 74 -0.38 -2.57 -6.37
CA PHE A 74 -1.83 -2.57 -6.24
C PHE A 74 -2.47 -1.51 -7.11
N ARG A 75 -3.74 -1.74 -7.44
CA ARG A 75 -4.63 -0.75 -8.05
C ARG A 75 -5.35 0.00 -6.94
N GLN A 76 -5.64 1.28 -7.16
CA GLN A 76 -6.34 2.11 -6.17
C GLN A 76 -7.78 1.64 -5.93
N ASP A 77 -8.50 1.27 -7.00
CA ASP A 77 -9.86 0.74 -6.93
C ASP A 77 -9.95 -0.55 -6.10
N TRP A 78 -8.99 -1.48 -6.29
CA TRP A 78 -8.91 -2.69 -5.47
C TRP A 78 -8.68 -2.37 -3.98
N LEU A 79 -7.88 -1.37 -3.68
CA LEU A 79 -7.61 -0.99 -2.29
C LEU A 79 -8.83 -0.36 -1.60
N LEU A 80 -9.72 0.30 -2.33
CA LEU A 80 -10.98 0.78 -1.76
C LEU A 80 -11.82 -0.37 -1.20
N GLU A 81 -11.99 -1.43 -1.98
CA GLU A 81 -12.71 -2.62 -1.56
C GLU A 81 -11.98 -3.34 -0.42
N PHE A 82 -10.66 -3.48 -0.55
CA PHE A 82 -9.83 -4.15 0.46
C PHE A 82 -9.87 -3.43 1.81
N PHE A 83 -9.82 -2.11 1.85
CA PHE A 83 -9.90 -1.36 3.12
C PHE A 83 -11.28 -1.43 3.75
N ALA A 84 -12.33 -1.45 2.93
CA ALA A 84 -13.69 -1.58 3.45
C ALA A 84 -13.93 -2.95 4.10
N ASN A 85 -13.38 -4.03 3.51
CA ASN A 85 -13.60 -5.39 4.02
C ASN A 85 -12.43 -6.33 3.67
N PRO A 86 -11.29 -6.22 4.40
CA PRO A 86 -10.09 -7.00 4.07
C PRO A 86 -10.30 -8.50 4.03
N GLN A 87 -11.12 -9.05 4.94
CA GLN A 87 -11.32 -10.49 5.07
C GLN A 87 -12.14 -11.08 3.92
N ASP A 88 -13.07 -10.32 3.36
CA ASP A 88 -13.89 -10.75 2.23
C ASP A 88 -13.09 -10.69 0.91
N VAL A 89 -12.26 -9.66 0.76
CA VAL A 89 -11.42 -9.47 -0.43
C VAL A 89 -10.24 -10.45 -0.45
N MET A 90 -9.63 -10.69 0.72
CA MET A 90 -8.50 -11.59 0.89
C MET A 90 -8.72 -12.48 2.11
N SER A 91 -9.34 -13.62 1.91
CA SER A 91 -9.58 -14.58 2.98
C SER A 91 -8.28 -14.99 3.68
N GLY A 92 -8.29 -14.95 5.00
CA GLY A 92 -7.15 -15.28 5.85
C GLY A 92 -6.15 -14.14 6.07
N THR A 93 -6.36 -12.96 5.50
CA THR A 93 -5.54 -11.79 5.85
C THR A 93 -5.68 -11.46 7.34
N LYS A 94 -4.57 -11.08 7.97
CA LYS A 94 -4.57 -10.60 9.37
C LYS A 94 -4.80 -9.10 9.47
N MET A 95 -4.87 -8.40 8.33
CA MET A 95 -5.13 -6.97 8.33
C MET A 95 -6.58 -6.70 8.75
N PRO A 96 -6.83 -5.92 9.82
CA PRO A 96 -8.16 -5.45 10.15
C PRO A 96 -8.61 -4.38 9.16
N ALA A 97 -9.91 -4.17 9.02
CA ALA A 97 -10.41 -2.99 8.34
C ALA A 97 -9.93 -1.73 9.09
N PRO A 98 -9.36 -0.73 8.38
CA PRO A 98 -9.02 0.54 8.99
C PRO A 98 -10.28 1.18 9.60
N TYR A 99 -10.19 1.58 10.86
CA TYR A 99 -11.28 2.33 11.47
C TYR A 99 -11.35 3.72 10.84
N ILE A 100 -12.57 4.11 10.45
CA ILE A 100 -12.89 5.43 9.92
C ILE A 100 -14.15 5.96 10.61
N PRO A 101 -14.20 7.26 10.97
CA PRO A 101 -15.29 7.84 11.76
C PRO A 101 -16.50 8.21 10.89
N THR A 102 -17.25 7.21 10.39
CA THR A 102 -18.43 7.41 9.53
C THR A 102 -19.69 7.73 10.33
N ASP A 103 -19.81 7.12 11.52
CA ASP A 103 -21.01 7.19 12.34
C ASP A 103 -20.85 8.10 13.58
N GLU A 104 -19.71 8.80 13.66
CA GLU A 104 -19.44 9.71 14.77
C GLU A 104 -20.11 11.09 14.54
N PRO A 105 -20.57 11.75 15.61
CA PRO A 105 -21.01 13.14 15.50
C PRO A 105 -19.91 14.05 14.95
N GLN A 106 -20.25 14.95 14.06
CA GLN A 106 -19.29 15.82 13.37
C GLN A 106 -18.41 16.64 14.33
N ALA A 107 -18.93 17.03 15.49
CA ALA A 107 -18.18 17.73 16.53
C ALA A 107 -17.08 16.85 17.12
N ASP A 108 -17.35 15.57 17.32
CA ASP A 108 -16.40 14.59 17.86
C ASP A 108 -15.34 14.25 16.81
N VAL A 109 -15.73 14.10 15.53
CA VAL A 109 -14.79 13.94 14.43
C VAL A 109 -13.84 15.12 14.36
N LEU A 110 -14.34 16.34 14.42
CA LEU A 110 -13.50 17.54 14.41
C LEU A 110 -12.52 17.58 15.59
N ALA A 111 -12.97 17.20 16.78
CA ALA A 111 -12.17 17.24 18.01
C ALA A 111 -11.10 16.14 18.04
N ASN A 112 -11.45 14.92 17.62
CA ASN A 112 -10.60 13.74 17.76
C ASN A 112 -9.74 13.45 16.52
N TRP A 113 -10.24 13.77 15.32
CA TRP A 113 -9.64 13.47 14.04
C TRP A 113 -9.15 14.69 13.26
N GLY A 114 -9.58 15.88 13.69
CA GLY A 114 -9.20 17.13 13.07
C GLY A 114 -10.00 17.51 11.82
N LYS A 115 -9.71 18.71 11.32
CA LYS A 115 -10.49 19.37 10.29
C LYS A 115 -10.52 18.61 8.94
N SER A 116 -9.40 18.04 8.53
CA SER A 116 -9.31 17.35 7.23
C SER A 116 -10.23 16.12 7.17
N VAL A 117 -10.31 15.35 8.25
CA VAL A 117 -11.23 14.21 8.36
C VAL A 117 -12.67 14.69 8.47
N ALA A 118 -12.94 15.71 9.28
CA ALA A 118 -14.27 16.31 9.44
C ALA A 118 -14.82 16.83 8.09
N ASN A 119 -13.98 17.39 7.23
CA ASN A 119 -14.37 17.88 5.90
C ASN A 119 -14.82 16.75 4.94
N MET A 120 -14.52 15.49 5.27
CA MET A 120 -15.01 14.34 4.49
C MET A 120 -16.47 13.98 4.81
N ASN A 121 -17.08 14.60 5.83
CA ASN A 121 -18.50 14.46 6.22
C ASN A 121 -18.96 13.00 6.43
N GLY A 122 -18.10 12.14 6.98
CA GLY A 122 -18.42 10.73 7.22
C GLY A 122 -18.53 9.87 5.94
N ASP A 123 -18.15 10.40 4.79
CA ASP A 123 -18.14 9.66 3.53
C ASP A 123 -17.00 8.63 3.54
N SER A 124 -17.35 7.36 3.69
CA SER A 124 -16.39 6.26 3.80
C SER A 124 -15.48 6.17 2.57
N THR A 125 -16.04 6.37 1.37
CA THR A 125 -15.26 6.30 0.12
C THR A 125 -14.20 7.40 0.08
N LYS A 126 -14.54 8.62 0.47
CA LYS A 126 -13.57 9.73 0.55
C LYS A 126 -12.51 9.51 1.62
N LEU A 127 -12.88 8.93 2.76
CA LEU A 127 -11.95 8.63 3.84
C LEU A 127 -10.96 7.53 3.43
N TYR A 128 -11.43 6.44 2.81
CA TYR A 128 -10.55 5.42 2.25
C TYR A 128 -9.70 5.94 1.09
N GLN A 129 -10.28 6.78 0.22
CA GLN A 129 -9.50 7.42 -0.84
C GLN A 129 -8.38 8.29 -0.25
N GLY A 130 -8.66 9.03 0.82
CA GLY A 130 -7.65 9.80 1.54
C GLY A 130 -6.51 8.92 2.06
N LEU A 131 -6.82 7.76 2.64
CA LEU A 131 -5.83 6.80 3.08
C LEU A 131 -4.98 6.27 1.90
N ILE A 132 -5.60 5.99 0.75
CA ILE A 132 -4.90 5.58 -0.47
C ILE A 132 -3.98 6.71 -0.96
N ASP A 133 -4.46 7.94 -1.01
CA ASP A 133 -3.68 9.11 -1.41
C ASP A 133 -2.43 9.27 -0.55
N TYR A 134 -2.58 9.12 0.77
CA TYR A 134 -1.47 9.17 1.69
C TYR A 134 -0.45 8.06 1.41
N ILE A 135 -0.90 6.81 1.28
CA ILE A 135 -0.04 5.65 1.00
C ILE A 135 0.72 5.83 -0.31
N TRP A 136 0.07 6.32 -1.38
CA TRP A 136 0.73 6.65 -2.66
C TRP A 136 1.77 7.74 -2.54
N GLY A 137 1.61 8.62 -1.57
CA GLY A 137 2.56 9.70 -1.27
C GLY A 137 3.80 9.26 -0.49
N ILE A 138 3.81 8.04 0.05
CA ILE A 138 4.96 7.50 0.80
C ILE A 138 6.14 7.34 -0.15
N LYS A 139 7.26 7.97 0.21
CA LYS A 139 8.51 7.82 -0.51
C LYS A 139 9.24 6.59 0.02
N GLY A 140 9.60 5.70 -0.86
CA GLY A 140 10.47 4.57 -0.56
C GLY A 140 11.16 4.17 -1.85
N GLN A 141 12.46 3.91 -1.80
CA GLN A 141 13.12 3.15 -2.85
C GLN A 141 12.98 1.68 -2.51
N HIS A 142 12.53 0.92 -3.47
CA HIS A 142 12.80 -0.49 -3.52
C HIS A 142 14.28 -0.62 -3.84
N ASP A 143 15.09 -0.91 -2.85
CA ASP A 143 16.43 -1.37 -3.14
C ASP A 143 16.27 -2.82 -3.66
N ILE A 144 16.22 -2.94 -4.98
CA ILE A 144 16.43 -4.23 -5.63
C ILE A 144 17.80 -4.71 -5.14
N SER A 145 17.92 -5.94 -4.67
CA SER A 145 19.20 -6.46 -4.21
C SER A 145 20.27 -6.22 -5.28
N LYS A 146 21.51 -5.95 -4.88
CA LYS A 146 22.61 -5.68 -5.80
C LYS A 146 22.79 -6.81 -6.82
N ILE A 147 22.55 -8.06 -6.40
CA ILE A 147 22.61 -9.26 -7.24
C ILE A 147 21.54 -9.20 -8.34
N VAL A 148 20.27 -8.93 -7.97
CA VAL A 148 19.17 -8.83 -8.94
C VAL A 148 19.40 -7.67 -9.91
N LYS A 149 19.88 -6.53 -9.41
CA LYS A 149 20.21 -5.39 -10.24
C LYS A 149 21.30 -5.72 -11.25
N LYS A 150 22.41 -6.33 -10.81
CA LYS A 150 23.51 -6.79 -11.65
C LYS A 150 23.04 -7.79 -12.71
N HIS A 151 22.16 -8.73 -12.32
CA HIS A 151 21.58 -9.72 -13.23
C HIS A 151 20.70 -9.05 -14.31
N LEU A 152 19.84 -8.12 -13.93
CA LEU A 152 19.01 -7.36 -14.88
C LEU A 152 19.86 -6.49 -15.83
N GLU A 153 20.94 -5.91 -15.35
CA GLU A 153 21.87 -5.09 -16.15
C GLU A 153 22.75 -5.93 -17.06
N SER A 154 23.00 -7.19 -16.75
CA SER A 154 23.82 -8.09 -17.57
C SER A 154 23.11 -8.63 -18.81
N GLU A 155 21.76 -8.47 -18.90
CA GLU A 155 20.91 -9.13 -19.91
C GLU A 155 21.07 -10.67 -19.97
N ASP A 156 21.79 -11.25 -19.01
CA ASP A 156 21.95 -12.69 -18.85
C ASP A 156 20.84 -13.23 -17.95
N TYR A 157 19.81 -13.78 -18.56
CA TYR A 157 18.64 -14.33 -17.85
C TYR A 157 18.85 -15.80 -17.44
N GLY A 158 20.08 -16.24 -17.29
CA GLY A 158 20.43 -17.53 -16.68
C GLY A 158 20.08 -17.61 -15.20
N PHE A 159 20.45 -18.73 -14.56
CA PHE A 159 20.24 -18.87 -13.13
C PHE A 159 21.17 -17.93 -12.36
N ILE A 160 20.61 -17.23 -11.36
CA ILE A 160 21.40 -16.49 -10.37
C ILE A 160 22.12 -17.55 -9.53
N ILE A 161 23.43 -17.65 -9.68
CA ILE A 161 24.26 -18.49 -8.82
C ILE A 161 24.64 -17.65 -7.61
N GLU A 162 24.16 -18.03 -6.43
CA GLU A 162 24.54 -17.40 -5.16
C GLU A 162 25.92 -17.92 -4.73
N ASP A 163 26.99 -17.38 -5.34
CA ASP A 163 28.38 -17.72 -4.96
C ASP A 163 29.09 -16.61 -4.18
N GLU A 164 28.42 -15.53 -3.84
CA GLU A 164 28.94 -14.51 -2.92
C GLU A 164 28.08 -14.52 -1.67
N GLU A 165 28.70 -14.81 -0.52
CA GLU A 165 28.13 -14.57 0.79
C GLU A 165 27.54 -13.14 0.75
N ASP A 166 26.22 -13.04 0.68
CA ASP A 166 25.55 -11.78 0.88
C ASP A 166 26.03 -11.30 2.25
N ASP A 167 26.95 -10.36 2.24
CA ASP A 167 27.22 -9.51 3.37
C ASP A 167 25.92 -8.71 3.63
N TRP A 168 24.99 -9.42 4.25
CA TRP A 168 23.88 -8.80 4.96
C TRP A 168 24.54 -8.05 6.13
N GLY A 169 25.27 -6.99 5.75
CA GLY A 169 25.90 -6.15 6.72
C GLY A 169 24.96 -6.01 7.90
N ASP A 170 25.46 -6.25 9.07
CA ASP A 170 24.84 -6.00 10.38
C ASP A 170 24.37 -4.53 10.49
N ASP A 171 23.64 -4.07 9.46
CA ASP A 171 22.85 -2.87 9.53
C ASP A 171 21.63 -3.24 10.35
N ASP A 172 21.81 -3.10 11.66
CA ASP A 172 20.83 -3.13 12.74
C ASP A 172 19.38 -3.15 12.26
N TRP A 173 18.81 -4.35 12.28
CA TRP A 173 17.37 -4.58 12.16
C TRP A 173 16.63 -4.13 13.41
#